data_4965a4cbe1c669292544c9a9ef0b22d2
#
_entry.id   4965a4cbe1c669292544c9a9ef0b22d2
#
_cell.length_a   1.000
_cell.length_b   1.000
_cell.length_c   1.000
_cell.angle_alpha   90.00
_cell.angle_beta   90.00
_cell.angle_gamma   90.00
#
_symmetry.space_group_name_H-M   'P 1'
#
loop_
_entity.id
_entity.type
_entity.pdbx_description
1 polymer ?
#
loop_
_entity_poly.entity_id
_entity_poly.type
_entity_poly.pdbx_seq_one_letter_code
_entity_poly.pdbx_strand_id
1 'polypeptide(L)'
;MNARNWIIAAGLLLALPGMALAAKPGYLHVKESIEINDSQAHVWSLVKDWNGLHKWHPAFSNTEIKSGENNKVGSYRTLTMADGGARFDEELLGFNDKKKLYSYRIVGDSPLPVADYSSSIQVKSGKAKGTSVLVWKGKFKRKVADNPAKGEDDAGARKTIIGAYQAGLQNVKKLAEAK
;
A
#
# COMPACT_ATOMS: atom_id res chain seq x y z
N MET A 1 -8.83 -61.68 57.51
CA MET A 1 -9.31 -60.30 57.21
C MET A 1 -8.32 -59.66 56.20
N ASN A 2 -8.72 -59.59 54.94
CA ASN A 2 -7.83 -59.22 53.83
C ASN A 2 -8.05 -57.74 53.48
N ALA A 3 -7.04 -56.96 53.70
CA ALA A 3 -6.99 -55.53 53.20
C ALA A 3 -6.51 -55.49 51.74
N ARG A 4 -7.38 -55.06 50.82
CA ARG A 4 -7.03 -54.86 49.39
C ARG A 4 -6.55 -53.48 49.22
N ASN A 5 -5.23 -53.32 48.85
CA ASN A 5 -4.61 -52.07 48.46
C ASN A 5 -5.07 -51.68 47.05
N TRP A 6 -5.69 -50.52 46.91
CA TRP A 6 -6.00 -49.92 45.65
C TRP A 6 -4.86 -48.96 45.28
N ILE A 7 -4.11 -49.25 44.20
CA ILE A 7 -3.13 -48.37 43.63
C ILE A 7 -3.87 -47.51 42.62
N ILE A 8 -3.96 -46.20 42.91
CA ILE A 8 -4.49 -45.22 41.99
C ILE A 8 -3.31 -44.77 41.12
N ALA A 9 -3.27 -45.18 39.84
CA ALA A 9 -2.34 -44.68 38.88
C ALA A 9 -2.81 -43.30 38.35
N ALA A 10 -2.18 -42.23 38.79
CA ALA A 10 -2.39 -40.89 38.26
C ALA A 10 -1.70 -40.79 36.90
N GLY A 11 -2.48 -40.83 35.82
CA GLY A 11 -1.97 -40.56 34.47
C GLY A 11 -1.66 -39.08 34.28
N LEU A 12 -0.39 -38.76 34.12
CA LEU A 12 0.08 -37.44 33.80
C LEU A 12 -0.15 -37.17 32.28
N LEU A 13 -1.22 -36.43 31.93
CA LEU A 13 -1.44 -35.95 30.56
C LEU A 13 -0.43 -34.83 30.27
N LEU A 14 0.64 -35.14 29.56
CA LEU A 14 1.53 -34.19 28.94
C LEU A 14 0.79 -33.50 27.81
N ALA A 15 0.28 -32.30 28.04
CA ALA A 15 -0.21 -31.41 26.99
C ALA A 15 1.00 -30.91 26.15
N LEU A 16 1.18 -31.45 24.95
CA LEU A 16 2.12 -30.92 23.98
C LEU A 16 1.64 -29.51 23.56
N PRO A 17 2.51 -28.48 23.64
CA PRO A 17 2.15 -27.20 23.11
C PRO A 17 1.95 -27.35 21.60
N GLY A 18 0.73 -27.17 21.12
CA GLY A 18 0.43 -27.13 19.71
C GLY A 18 1.22 -26.00 19.07
N MET A 19 2.18 -26.35 18.20
CA MET A 19 2.80 -25.38 17.32
C MET A 19 1.71 -24.82 16.39
N ALA A 20 1.21 -23.63 16.69
CA ALA A 20 0.37 -22.90 15.78
C ALA A 20 1.23 -22.58 14.53
N LEU A 21 1.01 -23.31 13.46
CA LEU A 21 1.59 -22.97 12.15
C LEU A 21 1.10 -21.56 11.81
N ALA A 22 2.03 -20.59 11.76
CA ALA A 22 1.71 -19.24 11.36
C ALA A 22 1.10 -19.27 9.95
N ALA A 23 -0.12 -18.81 9.82
CA ALA A 23 -0.78 -18.76 8.52
C ALA A 23 0.00 -17.85 7.57
N LYS A 24 0.27 -18.34 6.36
CA LYS A 24 0.94 -17.52 5.32
C LYS A 24 0.17 -16.21 5.12
N PRO A 25 0.88 -15.06 4.88
CA PRO A 25 0.22 -13.78 4.69
C PRO A 25 -0.76 -13.82 3.51
N GLY A 26 -2.02 -13.49 3.78
CA GLY A 26 -3.03 -13.28 2.75
C GLY A 26 -2.87 -11.92 2.08
N TYR A 27 -3.56 -11.72 0.94
CA TYR A 27 -3.61 -10.39 0.33
C TYR A 27 -4.49 -9.44 1.15
N LEU A 28 -3.96 -8.26 1.40
CA LEU A 28 -4.62 -7.13 2.02
C LEU A 28 -5.08 -6.17 0.92
N HIS A 29 -6.21 -5.51 1.13
CA HIS A 29 -6.74 -4.51 0.22
C HIS A 29 -6.98 -3.22 0.98
N VAL A 30 -6.52 -2.10 0.41
CA VAL A 30 -6.74 -0.74 0.91
C VAL A 30 -7.37 0.09 -0.19
N LYS A 31 -8.30 0.94 0.17
CA LYS A 31 -8.91 1.93 -0.71
C LYS A 31 -9.14 3.21 0.06
N GLU A 32 -8.48 4.27 -0.35
CA GLU A 32 -8.68 5.64 0.14
C GLU A 32 -9.23 6.52 -0.99
N SER A 33 -9.97 7.53 -0.62
CA SER A 33 -10.49 8.50 -1.60
C SER A 33 -10.77 9.84 -0.95
N ILE A 34 -10.67 10.91 -1.75
CA ILE A 34 -10.96 12.26 -1.30
C ILE A 34 -11.78 13.01 -2.37
N GLU A 35 -12.77 13.76 -1.93
CA GLU A 35 -13.50 14.69 -2.79
C GLU A 35 -12.76 16.03 -2.87
N ILE A 36 -12.64 16.56 -4.09
CA ILE A 36 -11.87 17.76 -4.42
C ILE A 36 -12.80 18.73 -5.17
N ASN A 37 -12.86 19.98 -4.72
CA ASN A 37 -13.66 21.05 -5.33
C ASN A 37 -12.95 21.61 -6.58
N ASP A 38 -12.60 20.71 -7.49
CA ASP A 38 -11.99 21.05 -8.75
C ASP A 38 -12.33 20.01 -9.82
N SER A 39 -12.13 20.41 -11.07
CA SER A 39 -12.47 19.61 -12.24
C SER A 39 -11.63 18.33 -12.32
N GLN A 40 -12.22 17.28 -12.84
CA GLN A 40 -11.55 16.01 -13.11
C GLN A 40 -10.31 16.19 -14.02
N ALA A 41 -10.35 17.15 -14.94
CA ALA A 41 -9.24 17.42 -15.86
C ALA A 41 -8.05 18.05 -15.12
N HIS A 42 -8.30 19.02 -14.26
CA HIS A 42 -7.26 19.68 -13.49
C HIS A 42 -6.63 18.73 -12.46
N VAL A 43 -7.43 18.03 -11.66
CA VAL A 43 -6.91 17.04 -10.70
C VAL A 43 -6.09 15.94 -11.40
N TRP A 44 -6.54 15.48 -12.57
CA TRP A 44 -5.77 14.52 -13.35
C TRP A 44 -4.44 15.09 -13.84
N SER A 45 -4.39 16.35 -14.25
CA SER A 45 -3.15 16.99 -14.70
C SER A 45 -2.09 17.06 -13.60
N LEU A 46 -2.50 17.14 -12.31
CA LEU A 46 -1.59 17.14 -11.16
C LEU A 46 -0.95 15.78 -10.92
N VAL A 47 -1.68 14.67 -11.16
CA VAL A 47 -1.24 13.33 -10.76
C VAL A 47 -0.82 12.41 -11.91
N LYS A 48 -1.12 12.76 -13.17
CA LYS A 48 -0.91 11.86 -14.32
C LYS A 48 0.55 11.69 -14.74
N ASP A 49 1.42 12.62 -14.36
CA ASP A 49 2.84 12.52 -14.65
C ASP A 49 3.47 11.40 -13.84
N TRP A 50 3.73 10.25 -14.49
CA TRP A 50 4.31 9.08 -13.84
C TRP A 50 5.65 9.40 -13.15
N ASN A 51 6.45 10.27 -13.77
CA ASN A 51 7.70 10.74 -13.17
C ASN A 51 7.52 11.88 -12.17
N GLY A 52 6.30 12.32 -11.93
CA GLY A 52 5.99 13.51 -11.12
C GLY A 52 5.50 13.22 -9.70
N LEU A 53 5.59 12.00 -9.17
CA LEU A 53 5.04 11.67 -7.85
C LEU A 53 5.56 12.59 -6.74
N HIS A 54 6.85 12.90 -6.73
CA HIS A 54 7.49 13.79 -5.76
C HIS A 54 6.97 15.24 -5.78
N LYS A 55 6.31 15.67 -6.87
CA LYS A 55 5.73 17.01 -6.98
C LYS A 55 4.45 17.17 -6.17
N TRP A 56 3.79 16.06 -5.85
CA TRP A 56 2.52 16.10 -5.14
C TRP A 56 2.42 15.14 -3.94
N HIS A 57 3.35 14.21 -3.76
CA HIS A 57 3.33 13.29 -2.62
C HIS A 57 4.46 13.61 -1.64
N PRO A 58 4.14 14.07 -0.41
CA PRO A 58 5.15 14.62 0.51
C PRO A 58 6.16 13.59 1.03
N ALA A 59 5.88 12.30 0.92
CA ALA A 59 6.81 11.26 1.36
C ALA A 59 7.99 11.02 0.40
N PHE A 60 8.02 11.68 -0.76
CA PHE A 60 9.07 11.48 -1.77
C PHE A 60 9.79 12.78 -2.10
N SER A 61 11.12 12.73 -2.09
CA SER A 61 11.97 13.85 -2.49
C SER A 61 12.32 13.82 -3.97
N ASN A 62 12.31 12.64 -4.60
CA ASN A 62 12.61 12.51 -6.03
C ASN A 62 11.91 11.29 -6.66
N THR A 63 11.66 11.41 -7.97
CA THR A 63 11.29 10.31 -8.86
C THR A 63 12.06 10.45 -10.15
N GLU A 64 12.58 9.36 -10.68
CA GLU A 64 13.32 9.35 -11.96
C GLU A 64 12.96 8.11 -12.78
N ILE A 65 12.82 8.27 -14.09
CA ILE A 65 12.63 7.13 -15.00
C ILE A 65 13.95 6.34 -15.07
N LYS A 66 13.91 5.09 -14.62
CA LYS A 66 15.04 4.18 -14.66
C LYS A 66 15.19 3.51 -16.03
N SER A 67 14.07 3.16 -16.65
CA SER A 67 14.01 2.60 -18.01
C SER A 67 12.64 2.81 -18.65
N GLY A 68 12.58 2.79 -19.97
CA GLY A 68 11.37 3.07 -20.73
C GLY A 68 11.11 4.56 -20.88
N GLU A 69 9.86 4.92 -21.13
CA GLU A 69 9.43 6.31 -21.33
C GLU A 69 8.33 6.67 -20.32
N ASN A 70 8.30 7.95 -19.94
CA ASN A 70 7.28 8.45 -19.01
C ASN A 70 5.86 8.17 -19.53
N ASN A 71 4.96 7.73 -18.65
CA ASN A 71 3.57 7.37 -18.94
C ASN A 71 3.37 6.18 -19.94
N LYS A 72 4.43 5.44 -20.28
CA LYS A 72 4.33 4.22 -21.09
C LYS A 72 4.34 2.97 -20.21
N VAL A 73 3.41 2.07 -20.47
CA VAL A 73 3.33 0.76 -19.80
C VAL A 73 4.63 -0.02 -19.99
N GLY A 74 5.10 -0.66 -18.92
CA GLY A 74 6.40 -1.36 -18.87
C GLY A 74 7.58 -0.46 -18.54
N SER A 75 7.37 0.84 -18.31
CA SER A 75 8.42 1.73 -17.81
C SER A 75 8.67 1.52 -16.32
N TYR A 76 9.92 1.71 -15.92
CA TYR A 76 10.36 1.64 -14.52
C TYR A 76 10.76 3.02 -14.03
N ARG A 77 10.40 3.33 -12.79
CA ARG A 77 10.88 4.52 -12.08
C ARG A 77 11.52 4.14 -10.75
N THR A 78 12.49 4.92 -10.32
CA THR A 78 13.02 4.87 -8.96
C THR A 78 12.42 6.00 -8.14
N LEU A 79 11.92 5.67 -6.96
CA LEU A 79 11.44 6.60 -5.96
C LEU A 79 12.50 6.81 -4.90
N THR A 80 12.69 8.05 -4.44
CA THR A 80 13.54 8.39 -3.30
C THR A 80 12.66 8.97 -2.20
N MET A 81 12.68 8.36 -1.02
CA MET A 81 11.91 8.83 0.13
C MET A 81 12.51 10.12 0.71
N ALA A 82 11.66 10.98 1.25
CA ALA A 82 12.08 12.26 1.81
C ALA A 82 12.79 12.11 3.18
N ASP A 83 12.46 11.07 3.94
CA ASP A 83 12.87 10.83 5.33
C ASP A 83 14.14 9.99 5.49
N GLY A 84 15.12 10.15 4.66
CA GLY A 84 16.37 9.40 4.78
C GLY A 84 16.88 8.84 3.47
N GLY A 85 16.22 9.17 2.37
CA GLY A 85 16.70 8.86 1.04
C GLY A 85 16.61 7.39 0.64
N ALA A 86 15.89 6.54 1.38
CA ALA A 86 15.65 5.16 0.98
C ALA A 86 15.01 5.12 -0.41
N ARG A 87 15.45 4.17 -1.25
CA ARG A 87 15.06 4.09 -2.66
C ARG A 87 14.42 2.74 -2.95
N PHE A 88 13.45 2.73 -3.88
CA PHE A 88 12.86 1.52 -4.43
C PHE A 88 12.29 1.77 -5.81
N ASP A 89 12.08 0.69 -6.55
CA ASP A 89 11.65 0.75 -7.94
C ASP A 89 10.17 0.38 -8.08
N GLU A 90 9.52 1.01 -9.05
CA GLU A 90 8.17 0.68 -9.48
C GLU A 90 8.10 0.48 -10.99
N GLU A 91 7.18 -0.38 -11.43
CA GLU A 91 6.83 -0.62 -12.82
C GLU A 91 5.42 -0.10 -13.11
N LEU A 92 5.24 0.62 -14.19
CA LEU A 92 3.94 1.05 -14.70
C LEU A 92 3.24 -0.09 -15.42
N LEU A 93 2.13 -0.58 -14.87
CA LEU A 93 1.35 -1.71 -15.40
C LEU A 93 0.24 -1.29 -16.34
N GLY A 94 -0.25 -0.07 -16.19
CA GLY A 94 -1.34 0.45 -17.01
C GLY A 94 -1.41 1.97 -16.95
N PHE A 95 -1.73 2.60 -18.08
CA PHE A 95 -1.98 4.03 -18.18
C PHE A 95 -3.13 4.29 -19.17
N ASN A 96 -4.15 5.02 -18.74
CA ASN A 96 -5.29 5.38 -19.57
C ASN A 96 -5.71 6.83 -19.30
N ASP A 97 -5.27 7.73 -20.17
CA ASP A 97 -5.53 9.17 -20.05
C ASP A 97 -7.04 9.49 -20.15
N LYS A 98 -7.79 8.78 -21.01
CA LYS A 98 -9.26 8.98 -21.15
C LYS A 98 -10.01 8.58 -19.88
N LYS A 99 -9.63 7.47 -19.24
CA LYS A 99 -10.23 7.00 -17.98
C LYS A 99 -9.61 7.65 -16.75
N LYS A 100 -8.58 8.49 -16.92
CA LYS A 100 -7.83 9.14 -15.84
C LYS A 100 -7.38 8.15 -14.77
N LEU A 101 -6.72 7.09 -15.23
CA LEU A 101 -6.33 5.93 -14.43
C LEU A 101 -4.92 5.49 -14.80
N TYR A 102 -4.08 5.21 -13.81
CA TYR A 102 -2.90 4.38 -13.99
C TYR A 102 -2.75 3.36 -12.86
N SER A 103 -2.01 2.30 -13.14
CA SER A 103 -1.70 1.23 -12.17
C SER A 103 -0.22 0.87 -12.25
N TYR A 104 0.33 0.40 -11.13
CA TYR A 104 1.75 0.13 -10.97
C TYR A 104 2.00 -0.93 -9.90
N ARG A 105 3.23 -1.42 -9.82
CA ARG A 105 3.69 -2.32 -8.76
C ARG A 105 5.08 -1.93 -8.27
N ILE A 106 5.38 -2.27 -7.04
CA ILE A 106 6.76 -2.26 -6.53
C ILE A 106 7.50 -3.46 -7.13
N VAL A 107 8.76 -3.24 -7.52
CA VAL A 107 9.65 -4.25 -8.08
C VAL A 107 10.87 -4.41 -7.18
N GLY A 108 11.17 -5.66 -6.83
CA GLY A 108 12.24 -5.96 -5.90
C GLY A 108 11.90 -5.60 -4.44
N ASP A 109 12.92 -5.28 -3.66
CA ASP A 109 12.75 -4.91 -2.26
C ASP A 109 12.37 -3.43 -2.11
N SER A 110 11.72 -3.12 -1.01
CA SER A 110 11.31 -1.75 -0.67
C SER A 110 11.40 -1.53 0.85
N PRO A 111 11.57 -0.28 1.31
CA PRO A 111 11.58 0.06 2.73
C PRO A 111 10.18 -0.06 3.38
N LEU A 112 9.14 -0.19 2.58
CA LEU A 112 7.77 -0.33 3.09
C LEU A 112 7.53 -1.73 3.68
N PRO A 113 6.68 -1.87 4.71
CA PRO A 113 6.39 -3.16 5.35
C PRO A 113 5.44 -4.04 4.52
N VAL A 114 5.60 -4.03 3.19
CA VAL A 114 4.73 -4.75 2.23
C VAL A 114 5.52 -5.57 1.23
N ALA A 115 4.91 -6.65 0.77
CA ALA A 115 5.36 -7.50 -0.32
C ALA A 115 4.25 -7.66 -1.36
N ASP A 116 4.58 -8.04 -2.59
CA ASP A 116 3.62 -8.24 -3.70
C ASP A 116 2.69 -7.03 -3.89
N TYR A 117 3.24 -5.81 -3.72
CA TYR A 117 2.46 -4.58 -3.77
C TYR A 117 2.11 -4.19 -5.20
N SER A 118 0.83 -3.95 -5.42
CA SER A 118 0.30 -3.30 -6.63
C SER A 118 -0.75 -2.26 -6.27
N SER A 119 -0.86 -1.22 -7.08
CA SER A 119 -1.72 -0.08 -6.78
C SER A 119 -2.30 0.57 -8.03
N SER A 120 -3.33 1.37 -7.84
CA SER A 120 -3.91 2.20 -8.90
C SER A 120 -4.42 3.52 -8.36
N ILE A 121 -4.26 4.56 -9.17
CA ILE A 121 -4.80 5.91 -8.94
C ILE A 121 -5.79 6.23 -10.04
N GLN A 122 -6.97 6.73 -9.66
CA GLN A 122 -8.01 7.14 -10.59
C GLN A 122 -8.67 8.44 -10.15
N VAL A 123 -8.86 9.36 -11.10
CA VAL A 123 -9.69 10.55 -10.90
C VAL A 123 -11.06 10.30 -11.53
N LYS A 124 -12.12 10.46 -10.73
CA LYS A 124 -13.52 10.28 -11.14
C LYS A 124 -14.27 11.60 -11.03
N SER A 125 -15.39 11.72 -11.71
CA SER A 125 -16.34 12.83 -11.48
C SER A 125 -16.85 12.79 -10.05
N GLY A 126 -16.92 13.93 -9.41
CA GLY A 126 -17.58 14.10 -8.11
C GLY A 126 -19.09 14.13 -8.25
N LYS A 127 -19.78 14.27 -7.11
CA LYS A 127 -21.25 14.34 -7.08
C LYS A 127 -21.78 15.68 -7.59
N ALA A 128 -21.12 16.77 -7.21
CA ALA A 128 -21.46 18.12 -7.66
C ALA A 128 -20.76 18.46 -8.99
N LYS A 129 -21.39 19.32 -9.78
CA LYS A 129 -20.78 19.84 -11.02
C LYS A 129 -19.47 20.57 -10.68
N GLY A 130 -18.40 20.27 -11.42
CA GLY A 130 -17.10 20.90 -11.20
C GLY A 130 -16.27 20.28 -10.08
N THR A 131 -16.76 19.21 -9.42
CA THR A 131 -15.98 18.46 -8.42
C THR A 131 -15.44 17.14 -8.97
N SER A 132 -14.46 16.58 -8.29
CA SER A 132 -13.88 15.28 -8.61
C SER A 132 -13.62 14.44 -7.36
N VAL A 133 -13.41 13.14 -7.55
CA VAL A 133 -12.98 12.20 -6.51
C VAL A 133 -11.68 11.55 -6.95
N LEU A 134 -10.62 11.78 -6.20
CA LEU A 134 -9.35 11.07 -6.37
C LEU A 134 -9.39 9.80 -5.53
N VAL A 135 -9.18 8.65 -6.18
CA VAL A 135 -9.25 7.32 -5.56
C VAL A 135 -7.91 6.64 -5.69
N TRP A 136 -7.41 6.12 -4.58
CA TRP A 136 -6.19 5.31 -4.52
C TRP A 136 -6.50 3.93 -3.95
N LYS A 137 -6.10 2.87 -4.66
CA LYS A 137 -6.32 1.48 -4.24
C LYS A 137 -5.00 0.74 -4.22
N GLY A 138 -4.83 -0.15 -3.25
CA GLY A 138 -3.67 -1.04 -3.15
C GLY A 138 -4.08 -2.46 -2.81
N LYS A 139 -3.26 -3.40 -3.29
CA LYS A 139 -3.29 -4.82 -2.98
C LYS A 139 -1.86 -5.25 -2.67
N PHE A 140 -1.65 -5.88 -1.53
CA PHE A 140 -0.31 -6.27 -1.05
C PHE A 140 -0.42 -7.37 0.01
N LYS A 141 0.73 -7.93 0.41
CA LYS A 141 0.89 -8.74 1.63
C LYS A 141 1.75 -7.97 2.63
N ARG A 142 1.70 -8.32 3.94
CA ARG A 142 2.75 -7.87 4.86
C ARG A 142 4.09 -8.43 4.42
N LYS A 143 5.19 -7.70 4.67
CA LYS A 143 6.55 -8.09 4.26
C LYS A 143 7.08 -9.25 5.11
N VAL A 144 6.93 -9.17 6.43
CA VAL A 144 7.35 -10.24 7.36
C VAL A 144 6.29 -11.32 7.39
N ALA A 145 6.63 -12.51 6.85
CA ALA A 145 5.67 -13.61 6.72
C ALA A 145 5.40 -14.31 8.06
N ASP A 146 6.46 -14.64 8.80
CA ASP A 146 6.39 -15.44 10.02
C ASP A 146 6.72 -14.60 11.25
N ASN A 147 5.91 -14.75 12.31
CA ASN A 147 6.12 -14.08 13.60
C ASN A 147 6.44 -12.57 13.49
N PRO A 148 5.62 -11.76 12.79
CA PRO A 148 5.89 -10.34 12.64
C PRO A 148 5.94 -9.64 13.99
N ALA A 149 6.90 -8.72 14.17
CA ALA A 149 6.91 -7.85 15.32
C ALA A 149 5.70 -6.89 15.28
N LYS A 150 5.42 -6.22 16.40
CA LYS A 150 4.35 -5.22 16.46
C LYS A 150 4.60 -4.12 15.43
N GLY A 151 3.64 -3.91 14.55
CA GLY A 151 3.74 -2.94 13.45
C GLY A 151 4.21 -3.53 12.11
N GLU A 152 4.72 -4.76 12.09
CA GLU A 152 5.08 -5.52 10.88
C GLU A 152 3.98 -6.55 10.49
N ASP A 153 2.93 -6.61 11.28
CA ASP A 153 1.74 -7.43 11.06
C ASP A 153 0.81 -6.82 9.98
N ASP A 154 -0.29 -7.50 9.70
CA ASP A 154 -1.28 -7.04 8.72
C ASP A 154 -1.86 -5.66 9.09
N ALA A 155 -2.04 -5.36 10.38
CA ALA A 155 -2.54 -4.08 10.85
C ALA A 155 -1.51 -2.96 10.64
N GLY A 156 -0.23 -3.21 10.94
CA GLY A 156 0.87 -2.30 10.71
C GLY A 156 1.09 -2.00 9.22
N ALA A 157 1.08 -3.04 8.38
CA ALA A 157 1.18 -2.89 6.93
C ALA A 157 0.03 -2.05 6.37
N ARG A 158 -1.22 -2.31 6.79
CA ARG A 158 -2.38 -1.49 6.41
C ARG A 158 -2.24 -0.05 6.86
N LYS A 159 -1.87 0.19 8.11
CA LYS A 159 -1.71 1.53 8.68
C LYS A 159 -0.70 2.36 7.90
N THR A 160 0.45 1.76 7.55
CA THR A 160 1.48 2.44 6.74
C THR A 160 0.95 2.83 5.37
N ILE A 161 0.30 1.91 4.65
CA ILE A 161 -0.22 2.20 3.29
C ILE A 161 -1.38 3.20 3.33
N ILE A 162 -2.30 3.07 4.28
CA ILE A 162 -3.38 4.05 4.47
C ILE A 162 -2.80 5.45 4.74
N GLY A 163 -1.83 5.55 5.65
CA GLY A 163 -1.18 6.83 5.97
C GLY A 163 -0.50 7.48 4.76
N ALA A 164 0.23 6.67 3.96
CA ALA A 164 0.84 7.14 2.72
C ALA A 164 -0.21 7.66 1.72
N TYR A 165 -1.29 6.89 1.50
CA TYR A 165 -2.36 7.31 0.58
C TYR A 165 -3.03 8.60 1.05
N GLN A 166 -3.39 8.68 2.33
CA GLN A 166 -4.03 9.87 2.91
C GLN A 166 -3.15 11.11 2.77
N ALA A 167 -1.85 10.99 3.04
CA ALA A 167 -0.90 12.10 2.89
C ALA A 167 -0.86 12.63 1.44
N GLY A 168 -0.75 11.72 0.46
CA GLY A 168 -0.76 12.09 -0.95
C GLY A 168 -2.09 12.71 -1.40
N LEU A 169 -3.22 12.07 -1.05
CA LEU A 169 -4.55 12.55 -1.40
C LEU A 169 -4.84 13.95 -0.82
N GLN A 170 -4.49 14.19 0.44
CA GLN A 170 -4.66 15.49 1.09
C GLN A 170 -3.83 16.57 0.41
N ASN A 171 -2.58 16.27 0.04
CA ASN A 171 -1.75 17.25 -0.63
C ASN A 171 -2.23 17.56 -2.05
N VAL A 172 -2.71 16.57 -2.82
CA VAL A 172 -3.34 16.83 -4.13
C VAL A 172 -4.58 17.71 -3.97
N LYS A 173 -5.42 17.46 -2.96
CA LYS A 173 -6.57 18.32 -2.67
C LYS A 173 -6.12 19.76 -2.39
N LYS A 174 -5.12 19.95 -1.54
CA LYS A 174 -4.56 21.28 -1.24
C LYS A 174 -4.04 21.97 -2.50
N LEU A 175 -3.31 21.25 -3.36
CA LEU A 175 -2.77 21.81 -4.61
C LEU A 175 -3.86 22.19 -5.62
N ALA A 176 -4.88 21.37 -5.75
CA ALA A 176 -5.99 21.59 -6.68
C ALA A 176 -6.89 22.76 -6.24
N GLU A 177 -7.14 22.91 -4.93
CA GLU A 177 -8.00 23.94 -4.37
C GLU A 177 -7.26 25.24 -4.01
N ALA A 178 -5.92 25.30 -4.18
CA ALA A 178 -5.15 26.53 -4.07
C ALA A 178 -5.49 27.47 -5.25
N LYS A 179 -6.15 28.58 -4.96
CA LYS A 179 -6.50 29.66 -5.90
C LYS A 179 -5.53 30.81 -5.77
#